data_26ac3b08875c1c6ee8b996a495f12389
#
_entry.id   26ac3b08875c1c6ee8b996a495f12389
#
_cell.length_a   1.000
_cell.length_b   1.000
_cell.length_c   1.000
_cell.angle_alpha   90.00
_cell.angle_beta   90.00
_cell.angle_gamma   90.00
#
_symmetry.space_group_name_H-M   'P 1'
#
loop_
_entity.id
_entity.type
_entity.pdbx_description
1 polymer ?
#
loop_
_entity_poly.entity_id
_entity_poly.type
_entity_poly.pdbx_seq_one_letter_code
_entity_poly.pdbx_strand_id
1 'polypeptide(L)'
;MKKIILIALLFFPIIVKGIDINATSAILMDTDNHRIIYSKNIHESRSVASISKIMTAVLAVESGKLDDEVVINDSIKKAYGSAIYIQVGEKMTLKDLVFGLMLRSGNDAALAIADYVGNGVDNFVSMMNHKAKEIGMKNSTFNNPSGLDEEAGNFSTAYDMAILTSYAMQLKIYRKIVKTKQYKLQTNKNTYVWNNKNKLLKLYDYTTGGKTGYTKIAKRTLVTTASKDGVNLVSVTLNDGNDFNDHMEMFEYAFSDYKNYNILKKGTINIYDENYYKNYILYIKNSFSYILTDDEKDSISIKYKIKKKTKVKPGEEIGEALVKLGDKTIHKENIYIKSKS
;
A
#
# COMPACT_ATOMS: atom_id res chain seq x y z
N MET A 1 -1.39 34.69 59.47
CA MET A 1 -1.44 35.10 58.06
C MET A 1 -0.96 33.92 57.20
N LYS A 2 -1.85 33.16 56.51
CA LYS A 2 -1.49 32.05 55.62
C LYS A 2 -1.15 32.64 54.25
N LYS A 3 0.09 32.43 53.78
CA LYS A 3 0.50 32.79 52.43
C LYS A 3 -0.03 31.76 51.46
N ILE A 4 -0.95 32.16 50.59
CA ILE A 4 -1.42 31.36 49.47
C ILE A 4 -0.39 31.51 48.32
N ILE A 5 0.35 30.45 48.01
CA ILE A 5 1.21 30.39 46.82
C ILE A 5 0.34 30.02 45.64
N LEU A 6 0.10 31.00 44.77
CA LEU A 6 -0.61 30.77 43.48
C LEU A 6 0.37 30.18 42.49
N ILE A 7 0.30 28.87 42.23
CA ILE A 7 1.07 28.20 41.17
C ILE A 7 0.33 28.48 39.85
N ALA A 8 0.85 29.39 39.05
CA ALA A 8 0.40 29.62 37.69
C ALA A 8 0.86 28.45 36.83
N LEU A 9 -0.05 27.53 36.47
CA LEU A 9 0.18 26.55 35.44
C LEU A 9 0.28 27.28 34.09
N LEU A 10 1.51 27.45 33.59
CA LEU A 10 1.76 27.87 32.22
C LEU A 10 1.39 26.74 31.29
N PHE A 11 0.18 26.82 30.73
CA PHE A 11 -0.19 26.01 29.55
C PHE A 11 0.63 26.52 28.37
N PHE A 12 1.72 25.83 28.04
CA PHE A 12 2.33 25.97 26.73
C PHE A 12 1.41 25.22 25.73
N PRO A 13 0.84 25.91 24.74
CA PRO A 13 0.16 25.19 23.66
C PRO A 13 1.21 24.33 22.96
N ILE A 14 1.04 23.02 23.00
CA ILE A 14 1.76 22.11 22.12
C ILE A 14 1.25 22.45 20.71
N ILE A 15 2.06 23.20 19.96
CA ILE A 15 1.81 23.44 18.54
C ILE A 15 2.06 22.08 17.88
N VAL A 16 1.01 21.28 17.74
CA VAL A 16 1.03 20.14 16.80
C VAL A 16 1.24 20.78 15.44
N LYS A 17 2.42 20.62 14.87
CA LYS A 17 2.77 21.09 13.53
C LYS A 17 1.95 20.25 12.55
N GLY A 18 0.73 20.67 12.29
CA GLY A 18 -0.14 20.06 11.28
C GLY A 18 0.49 20.31 9.92
N ILE A 19 0.62 19.27 9.11
CA ILE A 19 0.95 19.43 7.69
C ILE A 19 -0.29 19.97 6.96
N ASP A 20 -0.10 20.95 6.08
CA ASP A 20 -1.17 21.52 5.25
C ASP A 20 -1.03 20.99 3.82
N ILE A 21 -1.89 20.06 3.46
CA ILE A 21 -1.89 19.38 2.17
C ILE A 21 -2.95 19.98 1.27
N ASN A 22 -2.54 20.42 0.06
CA ASN A 22 -3.40 21.11 -0.90
C ASN A 22 -4.46 20.18 -1.52
N ALA A 23 -4.25 18.89 -1.52
CA ALA A 23 -5.17 17.92 -2.11
C ALA A 23 -6.59 18.04 -1.57
N THR A 24 -7.59 17.73 -2.41
CA THR A 24 -8.98 17.62 -1.94
C THR A 24 -9.18 16.40 -1.07
N SER A 25 -8.55 15.27 -1.42
CA SER A 25 -8.49 14.06 -0.58
C SER A 25 -7.05 13.60 -0.48
N ALA A 26 -6.59 13.26 0.72
CA ALA A 26 -5.22 12.79 0.96
C ALA A 26 -5.14 11.79 2.09
N ILE A 27 -4.26 10.80 1.97
CA ILE A 27 -3.92 9.86 3.02
C ILE A 27 -2.41 9.61 3.05
N LEU A 28 -1.86 9.51 4.26
CA LEU A 28 -0.57 8.88 4.52
C LEU A 28 -0.81 7.68 5.43
N MET A 29 -0.35 6.50 5.02
CA MET A 29 -0.62 5.25 5.71
C MET A 29 0.62 4.35 5.73
N ASP A 30 0.84 3.66 6.85
CA ASP A 30 1.79 2.55 6.94
C ASP A 30 1.31 1.37 6.09
N THR A 31 2.17 0.85 5.21
CA THR A 31 1.81 -0.25 4.30
C THR A 31 1.73 -1.62 4.98
N ASP A 32 2.38 -1.77 6.14
CA ASP A 32 2.52 -3.07 6.80
C ASP A 32 1.32 -3.39 7.71
N ASN A 33 0.80 -2.37 8.41
CA ASN A 33 -0.30 -2.52 9.37
C ASN A 33 -1.51 -1.64 9.05
N HIS A 34 -1.48 -0.91 7.95
CA HIS A 34 -2.53 0.02 7.51
C HIS A 34 -2.86 1.10 8.56
N ARG A 35 -1.83 1.50 9.34
CA ARG A 35 -1.96 2.61 10.28
C ARG A 35 -2.06 3.93 9.51
N ILE A 36 -3.15 4.67 9.72
CA ILE A 36 -3.34 6.00 9.15
C ILE A 36 -2.54 7.00 9.99
N ILE A 37 -1.67 7.78 9.34
CA ILE A 37 -0.84 8.82 9.95
C ILE A 37 -1.42 10.19 9.66
N TYR A 38 -1.88 10.42 8.42
CA TYR A 38 -2.57 11.63 8.01
C TYR A 38 -3.81 11.29 7.20
N SER A 39 -4.87 12.08 7.35
CA SER A 39 -6.13 11.87 6.64
C SER A 39 -6.85 13.17 6.33
N LYS A 40 -7.31 13.33 5.07
CA LYS A 40 -8.15 14.41 4.59
C LYS A 40 -9.16 13.83 3.59
N ASN A 41 -10.44 13.81 3.93
CA ASN A 41 -11.52 13.29 3.06
C ASN A 41 -11.24 11.89 2.47
N ILE A 42 -10.65 11.00 3.27
CA ILE A 42 -10.07 9.72 2.78
C ILE A 42 -11.07 8.72 2.23
N HIS A 43 -12.36 8.88 2.56
CA HIS A 43 -13.45 8.00 2.10
C HIS A 43 -14.35 8.64 1.03
N GLU A 44 -14.02 9.84 0.58
CA GLU A 44 -14.73 10.51 -0.49
C GLU A 44 -14.40 9.87 -1.84
N SER A 45 -15.44 9.37 -2.53
CA SER A 45 -15.30 8.73 -3.85
C SER A 45 -15.05 9.79 -4.93
N ARG A 46 -14.00 9.59 -5.71
CA ARG A 46 -13.57 10.50 -6.79
C ARG A 46 -13.10 9.73 -8.00
N SER A 47 -13.13 10.36 -9.19
CA SER A 47 -12.39 9.84 -10.34
C SER A 47 -10.89 9.79 -10.00
N VAL A 48 -10.26 8.63 -10.27
CA VAL A 48 -8.86 8.38 -9.88
C VAL A 48 -7.90 8.41 -11.05
N ALA A 49 -8.39 8.58 -12.26
CA ALA A 49 -7.56 8.60 -13.47
C ALA A 49 -6.61 7.37 -13.53
N SER A 50 -5.43 7.57 -14.07
CA SER A 50 -4.46 6.50 -14.33
C SER A 50 -3.81 5.86 -13.09
N ILE A 51 -4.09 6.31 -11.87
CA ILE A 51 -3.63 5.55 -10.70
C ILE A 51 -4.38 4.22 -10.57
N SER A 52 -5.56 4.08 -11.19
CA SER A 52 -6.27 2.80 -11.33
C SER A 52 -5.47 1.71 -12.06
N LYS A 53 -4.48 2.07 -12.88
CA LYS A 53 -3.55 1.13 -13.53
C LYS A 53 -2.74 0.27 -12.53
N ILE A 54 -2.71 0.66 -11.25
CA ILE A 54 -2.15 -0.20 -10.19
C ILE A 54 -2.93 -1.52 -10.12
N MET A 55 -4.27 -1.49 -10.22
CA MET A 55 -5.10 -2.69 -10.25
C MET A 55 -4.82 -3.53 -11.50
N THR A 56 -4.69 -2.91 -12.66
CA THR A 56 -4.33 -3.58 -13.92
C THR A 56 -2.97 -4.28 -13.82
N ALA A 57 -1.98 -3.63 -13.20
CA ALA A 57 -0.66 -4.20 -12.97
C ALA A 57 -0.71 -5.36 -11.96
N VAL A 58 -1.50 -5.26 -10.89
CA VAL A 58 -1.70 -6.34 -9.90
C VAL A 58 -2.24 -7.59 -10.58
N LEU A 59 -3.31 -7.47 -11.34
CA LEU A 59 -3.90 -8.63 -12.06
C LEU A 59 -2.94 -9.24 -13.07
N ALA A 60 -2.17 -8.42 -13.80
CA ALA A 60 -1.15 -8.92 -14.72
C ALA A 60 -0.04 -9.67 -13.97
N VAL A 61 0.42 -9.16 -12.82
CA VAL A 61 1.46 -9.83 -12.02
C VAL A 61 0.94 -11.15 -11.42
N GLU A 62 -0.29 -11.17 -10.93
CA GLU A 62 -0.90 -12.36 -10.33
C GLU A 62 -1.34 -13.43 -11.32
N SER A 63 -1.45 -13.08 -12.60
CA SER A 63 -1.81 -14.07 -13.64
C SER A 63 -0.79 -15.21 -13.79
N GLY A 64 0.43 -15.02 -13.30
CA GLY A 64 1.54 -15.97 -13.48
C GLY A 64 2.13 -15.98 -14.89
N LYS A 65 1.66 -15.12 -15.81
CA LYS A 65 1.97 -15.12 -17.25
C LYS A 65 2.96 -14.02 -17.67
N LEU A 66 3.71 -13.44 -16.73
CA LEU A 66 4.56 -12.26 -17.01
C LEU A 66 5.62 -12.50 -18.08
N ASP A 67 6.11 -13.72 -18.21
CA ASP A 67 7.14 -14.08 -19.18
C ASP A 67 6.55 -14.60 -20.52
N ASP A 68 5.23 -14.69 -20.64
CA ASP A 68 4.57 -15.08 -21.89
C ASP A 68 4.73 -13.99 -22.96
N GLU A 69 4.98 -14.41 -24.21
CA GLU A 69 4.97 -13.52 -25.38
C GLU A 69 3.53 -13.15 -25.74
N VAL A 70 3.22 -11.86 -25.70
CA VAL A 70 1.94 -11.29 -26.14
C VAL A 70 2.10 -10.74 -27.54
N VAL A 71 1.27 -11.25 -28.49
CA VAL A 71 1.13 -10.65 -29.81
C VAL A 71 0.05 -9.58 -29.75
N ILE A 72 0.45 -8.33 -29.98
CA ILE A 72 -0.46 -7.18 -29.91
C ILE A 72 -1.49 -7.28 -31.02
N ASN A 73 -2.76 -7.24 -30.66
CA ASN A 73 -3.89 -7.34 -31.58
C ASN A 73 -4.66 -5.99 -31.71
N ASP A 74 -5.77 -6.02 -32.40
CA ASP A 74 -6.60 -4.85 -32.70
C ASP A 74 -7.27 -4.20 -31.48
N SER A 75 -7.25 -4.83 -30.32
CA SER A 75 -7.82 -4.26 -29.07
C SER A 75 -7.24 -2.88 -28.73
N ILE A 76 -5.96 -2.66 -29.05
CA ILE A 76 -5.26 -1.40 -28.77
C ILE A 76 -5.75 -0.22 -29.63
N LYS A 77 -6.44 -0.46 -30.76
CA LYS A 77 -6.93 0.62 -31.65
C LYS A 77 -7.94 1.54 -30.99
N LYS A 78 -8.58 1.09 -29.90
CA LYS A 78 -9.48 1.89 -29.07
C LYS A 78 -8.74 2.77 -28.05
N ALA A 79 -7.41 2.65 -27.94
CA ALA A 79 -6.63 3.44 -26.99
C ALA A 79 -6.53 4.90 -27.45
N TYR A 80 -6.75 5.83 -26.52
CA TYR A 80 -6.51 7.24 -26.71
C TYR A 80 -5.83 7.85 -25.46
N GLY A 81 -5.33 9.07 -25.57
CA GLY A 81 -4.59 9.73 -24.50
C GLY A 81 -3.13 9.23 -24.36
N SER A 82 -2.69 8.91 -23.14
CA SER A 82 -1.31 8.43 -22.93
C SER A 82 -1.10 7.05 -23.53
N ALA A 83 -0.07 6.89 -24.37
CA ALA A 83 0.28 5.63 -25.02
C ALA A 83 1.78 5.34 -24.93
N ILE A 84 2.16 4.10 -25.12
CA ILE A 84 3.54 3.66 -25.36
C ILE A 84 3.77 3.40 -26.86
N TYR A 85 2.74 3.56 -27.67
CA TYR A 85 2.76 3.48 -29.14
C TYR A 85 3.14 2.10 -29.69
N ILE A 86 2.66 1.04 -29.02
CA ILE A 86 2.81 -0.33 -29.54
C ILE A 86 1.93 -0.53 -30.79
N GLN A 87 2.34 -1.44 -31.65
CA GLN A 87 1.71 -1.67 -32.94
C GLN A 87 1.06 -3.05 -33.01
N VAL A 88 -0.04 -3.16 -33.76
CA VAL A 88 -0.66 -4.46 -34.07
C VAL A 88 0.35 -5.41 -34.74
N GLY A 89 0.43 -6.66 -34.27
CA GLY A 89 1.41 -7.65 -34.68
C GLY A 89 2.80 -7.50 -34.05
N GLU A 90 3.00 -6.53 -33.16
CA GLU A 90 4.20 -6.43 -32.36
C GLU A 90 4.21 -7.51 -31.27
N LYS A 91 5.39 -8.00 -30.91
CA LYS A 91 5.58 -9.07 -29.94
C LYS A 91 6.42 -8.58 -28.77
N MET A 92 5.90 -8.74 -27.56
CA MET A 92 6.61 -8.40 -26.32
C MET A 92 6.06 -9.23 -25.16
N THR A 93 6.80 -9.32 -24.07
CA THR A 93 6.29 -10.06 -22.91
C THR A 93 5.18 -9.30 -22.19
N LEU A 94 4.29 -10.02 -21.48
CA LEU A 94 3.31 -9.37 -20.59
C LEU A 94 4.01 -8.45 -19.56
N LYS A 95 5.18 -8.84 -19.11
CA LYS A 95 6.02 -8.00 -18.22
C LYS A 95 6.42 -6.67 -18.85
N ASP A 96 6.80 -6.67 -20.14
CA ASP A 96 7.12 -5.45 -20.88
C ASP A 96 5.92 -4.52 -20.96
N LEU A 97 4.73 -5.07 -21.22
CA LEU A 97 3.48 -4.31 -21.20
C LEU A 97 3.23 -3.67 -19.81
N VAL A 98 3.49 -4.39 -18.71
CA VAL A 98 3.35 -3.83 -17.36
C VAL A 98 4.38 -2.73 -17.10
N PHE A 99 5.61 -2.83 -17.61
CA PHE A 99 6.56 -1.72 -17.56
C PHE A 99 6.04 -0.49 -18.30
N GLY A 100 5.55 -0.64 -19.54
CA GLY A 100 4.95 0.44 -20.32
C GLY A 100 3.73 1.07 -19.63
N LEU A 101 2.86 0.25 -19.07
CA LEU A 101 1.69 0.62 -18.28
C LEU A 101 2.07 1.53 -17.11
N MET A 102 3.04 1.09 -16.29
CA MET A 102 3.37 1.78 -15.04
C MET A 102 4.29 2.98 -15.26
N LEU A 103 5.33 2.86 -16.08
CA LEU A 103 6.31 3.93 -16.29
C LEU A 103 5.77 5.07 -17.17
N ARG A 104 5.04 4.72 -18.23
CA ARG A 104 4.57 5.68 -19.23
C ARG A 104 3.07 5.96 -19.17
N SER A 105 2.33 5.16 -18.38
CA SER A 105 0.87 5.25 -18.31
C SER A 105 0.17 4.87 -19.62
N GLY A 106 0.71 3.89 -20.38
CA GLY A 106 0.19 3.48 -21.68
C GLY A 106 -1.24 2.93 -21.58
N ASN A 107 -2.18 3.57 -22.26
CA ASN A 107 -3.56 3.09 -22.38
C ASN A 107 -3.68 1.93 -23.36
N ASP A 108 -2.84 1.95 -24.40
CA ASP A 108 -2.62 0.83 -25.32
C ASP A 108 -2.11 -0.42 -24.59
N ALA A 109 -1.11 -0.25 -23.71
CA ALA A 109 -0.65 -1.33 -22.84
C ALA A 109 -1.75 -1.84 -21.90
N ALA A 110 -2.59 -0.95 -21.34
CA ALA A 110 -3.70 -1.35 -20.49
C ALA A 110 -4.71 -2.23 -21.22
N LEU A 111 -5.06 -1.87 -22.46
CA LEU A 111 -5.97 -2.66 -23.30
C LEU A 111 -5.35 -4.01 -23.70
N ALA A 112 -4.07 -4.04 -24.11
CA ALA A 112 -3.38 -5.27 -24.45
C ALA A 112 -3.29 -6.24 -23.26
N ILE A 113 -3.01 -5.72 -22.05
CA ILE A 113 -3.01 -6.51 -20.81
C ILE A 113 -4.41 -7.06 -20.53
N ALA A 114 -5.44 -6.21 -20.61
CA ALA A 114 -6.82 -6.61 -20.31
C ALA A 114 -7.32 -7.68 -21.29
N ASP A 115 -6.99 -7.54 -22.56
CA ASP A 115 -7.33 -8.52 -23.56
C ASP A 115 -6.64 -9.87 -23.34
N TYR A 116 -5.33 -9.84 -23.08
CA TYR A 116 -4.53 -11.06 -22.88
C TYR A 116 -4.85 -11.80 -21.58
N VAL A 117 -4.92 -11.06 -20.45
CA VAL A 117 -5.12 -11.64 -19.12
C VAL A 117 -6.58 -11.98 -18.88
N GLY A 118 -7.48 -11.08 -19.30
CA GLY A 118 -8.93 -11.21 -19.11
C GLY A 118 -9.65 -11.97 -20.21
N ASN A 119 -8.98 -12.30 -21.30
CA ASN A 119 -9.65 -12.78 -22.51
C ASN A 119 -10.77 -11.81 -22.96
N GLY A 120 -10.45 -10.53 -22.96
CA GLY A 120 -11.34 -9.42 -23.25
C GLY A 120 -11.48 -8.41 -22.12
N VAL A 121 -11.77 -7.15 -22.50
CA VAL A 121 -11.83 -6.01 -21.56
C VAL A 121 -12.92 -6.17 -20.50
N ASP A 122 -14.12 -6.63 -20.89
CA ASP A 122 -15.26 -6.73 -19.97
C ASP A 122 -15.00 -7.75 -18.84
N ASN A 123 -14.44 -8.91 -19.21
CA ASN A 123 -14.05 -9.90 -18.21
C ASN A 123 -12.92 -9.37 -17.31
N PHE A 124 -11.94 -8.66 -17.88
CA PHE A 124 -10.87 -8.04 -17.09
C PHE A 124 -11.41 -7.01 -16.10
N VAL A 125 -12.37 -6.17 -16.49
CA VAL A 125 -13.06 -5.22 -15.60
C VAL A 125 -13.78 -5.95 -14.47
N SER A 126 -14.43 -7.08 -14.78
CA SER A 126 -15.04 -7.95 -13.75
C SER A 126 -13.98 -8.47 -12.76
N MET A 127 -12.79 -8.89 -13.25
CA MET A 127 -11.67 -9.29 -12.41
C MET A 127 -11.16 -8.13 -11.53
N MET A 128 -11.07 -6.89 -12.07
CA MET A 128 -10.67 -5.71 -11.29
C MET A 128 -11.62 -5.48 -10.11
N ASN A 129 -12.93 -5.52 -10.34
CA ASN A 129 -13.92 -5.30 -9.29
C ASN A 129 -13.98 -6.48 -8.29
N HIS A 130 -13.74 -7.71 -8.74
CA HIS A 130 -13.60 -8.86 -7.85
C HIS A 130 -12.39 -8.71 -6.92
N LYS A 131 -11.23 -8.41 -7.48
CA LYS A 131 -10.00 -8.17 -6.71
C LYS A 131 -10.15 -7.01 -5.72
N ALA A 132 -10.82 -5.92 -6.12
CA ALA A 132 -11.10 -4.81 -5.22
C ALA A 132 -11.87 -5.26 -3.96
N LYS A 133 -12.91 -6.07 -4.13
CA LYS A 133 -13.66 -6.65 -3.01
C LYS A 133 -12.80 -7.58 -2.16
N GLU A 134 -12.01 -8.45 -2.80
CA GLU A 134 -11.12 -9.41 -2.13
C GLU A 134 -10.13 -8.73 -1.20
N ILE A 135 -9.51 -7.62 -1.64
CA ILE A 135 -8.52 -6.87 -0.85
C ILE A 135 -9.12 -5.81 0.08
N GLY A 136 -10.46 -5.69 0.12
CA GLY A 136 -11.17 -4.82 1.06
C GLY A 136 -11.37 -3.38 0.60
N MET A 137 -11.30 -3.07 -0.70
CA MET A 137 -11.69 -1.78 -1.26
C MET A 137 -13.21 -1.65 -1.29
N LYS A 138 -13.78 -0.89 -0.36
CA LYS A 138 -15.24 -0.83 -0.14
C LYS A 138 -15.95 0.21 -0.99
N ASN A 139 -15.23 1.23 -1.44
CA ASN A 139 -15.79 2.41 -2.12
C ASN A 139 -15.13 2.61 -3.50
N SER A 140 -14.88 1.51 -4.21
CA SER A 140 -14.20 1.53 -5.50
C SER A 140 -15.00 0.80 -6.56
N THR A 141 -15.03 1.38 -7.77
CA THR A 141 -15.62 0.78 -8.97
C THR A 141 -14.70 1.02 -10.15
N PHE A 142 -14.36 -0.07 -10.84
CA PHE A 142 -13.55 -0.04 -12.05
C PHE A 142 -14.45 -0.32 -13.25
N ASN A 143 -14.37 0.52 -14.27
CA ASN A 143 -15.13 0.41 -15.52
C ASN A 143 -14.23 0.21 -16.74
N ASN A 144 -12.92 0.44 -16.59
CA ASN A 144 -11.94 0.22 -17.66
C ASN A 144 -10.53 -0.02 -17.09
N PRO A 145 -9.60 -0.64 -17.84
CA PRO A 145 -8.26 -0.97 -17.34
C PRO A 145 -7.29 0.22 -17.29
N SER A 146 -7.66 1.38 -17.86
CA SER A 146 -6.76 2.51 -18.09
C SER A 146 -6.96 3.70 -17.15
N GLY A 147 -8.17 3.88 -16.61
CA GLY A 147 -8.57 5.05 -15.80
C GLY A 147 -8.95 6.28 -16.63
N LEU A 148 -9.30 6.10 -17.90
CA LEU A 148 -9.99 7.14 -18.67
C LEU A 148 -11.41 7.34 -18.12
N ASP A 149 -11.91 8.56 -18.13
CA ASP A 149 -13.16 8.96 -17.48
C ASP A 149 -14.14 9.73 -18.39
N GLU A 150 -13.93 9.72 -19.72
CA GLU A 150 -14.81 10.41 -20.67
C GLU A 150 -16.16 9.71 -20.85
N GLU A 151 -16.21 8.37 -20.80
CA GLU A 151 -17.45 7.59 -20.92
C GLU A 151 -17.88 7.05 -19.56
N ALA A 152 -17.11 6.11 -19.00
CA ALA A 152 -17.34 5.51 -17.72
C ALA A 152 -16.03 5.44 -16.94
N GLY A 153 -15.80 6.38 -16.03
CA GLY A 153 -14.57 6.52 -15.26
C GLY A 153 -14.43 5.47 -14.16
N ASN A 154 -13.22 5.32 -13.68
CA ASN A 154 -12.91 4.54 -12.46
C ASN A 154 -13.05 5.47 -11.26
N PHE A 155 -13.81 5.03 -10.26
CA PHE A 155 -14.03 5.77 -9.02
C PHE A 155 -13.44 4.99 -7.84
N SER A 156 -12.77 5.70 -6.96
CA SER A 156 -12.19 5.15 -5.73
C SER A 156 -12.02 6.25 -4.68
N THR A 157 -11.46 5.90 -3.55
CA THR A 157 -11.14 6.81 -2.46
C THR A 157 -9.63 6.82 -2.20
N ALA A 158 -9.12 7.84 -1.51
CA ALA A 158 -7.71 7.87 -1.12
C ALA A 158 -7.36 6.66 -0.24
N TYR A 159 -8.28 6.25 0.66
CA TYR A 159 -8.11 5.07 1.49
C TYR A 159 -8.03 3.78 0.68
N ASP A 160 -8.97 3.53 -0.22
CA ASP A 160 -9.01 2.30 -1.03
C ASP A 160 -7.77 2.21 -1.96
N MET A 161 -7.32 3.34 -2.53
CA MET A 161 -6.10 3.38 -3.34
C MET A 161 -4.83 3.11 -2.49
N ALA A 162 -4.82 3.52 -1.22
CA ALA A 162 -3.74 3.17 -0.30
C ALA A 162 -3.74 1.67 0.04
N ILE A 163 -4.92 1.06 0.26
CA ILE A 163 -5.09 -0.40 0.44
C ILE A 163 -4.60 -1.16 -0.79
N LEU A 164 -5.05 -0.78 -1.98
CA LEU A 164 -4.60 -1.39 -3.24
C LEU A 164 -3.07 -1.31 -3.40
N THR A 165 -2.50 -0.16 -3.08
CA THR A 165 -1.05 0.04 -3.22
C THR A 165 -0.27 -0.76 -2.18
N SER A 166 -0.74 -0.82 -0.94
CA SER A 166 -0.15 -1.65 0.11
C SER A 166 -0.15 -3.13 -0.28
N TYR A 167 -1.27 -3.61 -0.84
CA TYR A 167 -1.35 -4.96 -1.40
C TYR A 167 -0.36 -5.18 -2.56
N ALA A 168 -0.34 -4.28 -3.53
CA ALA A 168 0.56 -4.35 -4.68
C ALA A 168 2.05 -4.37 -4.26
N MET A 169 2.40 -3.63 -3.22
CA MET A 169 3.75 -3.59 -2.66
C MET A 169 4.16 -4.89 -1.95
N GLN A 170 3.25 -5.85 -1.68
CA GLN A 170 3.62 -7.20 -1.27
C GLN A 170 4.20 -8.02 -2.44
N LEU A 171 3.85 -7.70 -3.68
CA LEU A 171 4.28 -8.41 -4.89
C LEU A 171 5.70 -7.99 -5.29
N LYS A 172 6.68 -8.87 -5.16
CA LYS A 172 8.10 -8.58 -5.43
C LYS A 172 8.34 -8.00 -6.83
N ILE A 173 7.66 -8.52 -7.84
CA ILE A 173 7.82 -8.06 -9.24
C ILE A 173 7.20 -6.66 -9.41
N TYR A 174 6.04 -6.39 -8.81
CA TYR A 174 5.43 -5.06 -8.83
C TYR A 174 6.39 -4.01 -8.24
N ARG A 175 6.97 -4.26 -7.06
CA ARG A 175 7.98 -3.36 -6.45
C ARG A 175 9.14 -3.06 -7.40
N LYS A 176 9.66 -4.08 -8.09
CA LYS A 176 10.74 -3.90 -9.07
C LYS A 176 10.31 -2.97 -10.20
N ILE A 177 9.11 -3.19 -10.76
CA ILE A 177 8.60 -2.39 -11.88
C ILE A 177 8.41 -0.93 -11.48
N VAL A 178 7.72 -0.64 -10.38
CA VAL A 178 7.38 0.75 -10.02
C VAL A 178 8.58 1.56 -9.53
N LYS A 179 9.64 0.90 -9.03
CA LYS A 179 10.91 1.54 -8.63
C LYS A 179 11.82 1.83 -9.82
N THR A 180 11.56 1.24 -11.00
CA THR A 180 12.42 1.39 -12.17
C THR A 180 12.33 2.81 -12.73
N LYS A 181 13.47 3.50 -12.83
CA LYS A 181 13.59 4.87 -13.36
C LYS A 181 13.50 4.90 -14.88
N GLN A 182 14.12 3.93 -15.55
CA GLN A 182 14.14 3.78 -17.01
C GLN A 182 14.10 2.30 -17.39
N TYR A 183 13.35 1.96 -18.41
CA TYR A 183 13.26 0.62 -19.00
C TYR A 183 13.55 0.69 -20.50
N LYS A 184 14.40 -0.22 -21.01
CA LYS A 184 14.75 -0.33 -22.42
C LYS A 184 14.25 -1.68 -22.95
N LEU A 185 13.65 -1.67 -24.10
CA LEU A 185 13.06 -2.84 -24.75
C LEU A 185 13.30 -2.76 -26.26
N GLN A 186 13.64 -3.89 -26.85
CA GLN A 186 13.64 -4.10 -28.30
C GLN A 186 12.64 -5.20 -28.63
N THR A 187 11.74 -4.92 -29.56
CA THR A 187 10.74 -5.84 -30.08
C THR A 187 11.06 -6.22 -31.52
N ASN A 188 10.19 -7.02 -32.14
CA ASN A 188 10.29 -7.32 -33.58
C ASN A 188 10.01 -6.13 -34.51
N LYS A 189 9.50 -5.00 -33.95
CA LYS A 189 9.16 -3.80 -34.73
C LYS A 189 9.87 -2.53 -34.30
N ASN A 190 10.09 -2.36 -32.98
CA ASN A 190 10.56 -1.10 -32.42
C ASN A 190 11.58 -1.29 -31.30
N THR A 191 12.31 -0.21 -31.01
CA THR A 191 13.11 -0.07 -29.81
C THR A 191 12.52 1.03 -28.93
N TYR A 192 12.29 0.72 -27.66
CA TYR A 192 11.69 1.65 -26.69
C TYR A 192 12.65 2.01 -25.57
N VAL A 193 12.56 3.27 -25.13
CA VAL A 193 13.20 3.77 -23.91
C VAL A 193 12.13 4.48 -23.08
N TRP A 194 11.67 3.83 -22.02
CA TRP A 194 10.60 4.37 -21.18
C TRP A 194 11.15 4.92 -19.87
N ASN A 195 11.06 6.24 -19.72
CA ASN A 195 11.38 6.92 -18.46
C ASN A 195 10.13 6.98 -17.58
N ASN A 196 10.28 6.69 -16.29
CA ASN A 196 9.19 6.75 -15.33
C ASN A 196 8.70 8.19 -15.15
N LYS A 197 7.38 8.40 -15.24
CA LYS A 197 6.73 9.71 -15.05
C LYS A 197 6.72 10.15 -13.58
N ASN A 198 6.90 9.22 -12.62
CA ASN A 198 6.98 9.57 -11.20
C ASN A 198 8.32 10.27 -10.91
N LYS A 199 8.27 11.60 -10.81
CA LYS A 199 9.45 12.43 -10.56
C LYS A 199 10.09 12.17 -9.20
N LEU A 200 9.33 11.73 -8.19
CA LEU A 200 9.83 11.48 -6.84
C LEU A 200 10.93 10.42 -6.80
N LEU A 201 10.97 9.48 -7.76
CA LEU A 201 12.07 8.52 -7.88
C LEU A 201 13.45 9.19 -8.11
N LYS A 202 13.46 10.47 -8.51
CA LYS A 202 14.70 11.27 -8.71
C LYS A 202 14.85 12.38 -7.67
N LEU A 203 13.73 12.90 -7.15
CA LEU A 203 13.69 14.07 -6.27
C LEU A 203 13.73 13.70 -4.78
N TYR A 204 13.39 12.46 -4.44
CA TYR A 204 13.27 12.02 -3.06
C TYR A 204 13.86 10.62 -2.87
N ASP A 205 14.97 10.50 -2.18
CA ASP A 205 15.79 9.29 -2.12
C ASP A 205 15.09 8.08 -1.49
N TYR A 206 14.12 8.33 -0.59
CA TYR A 206 13.37 7.26 0.07
C TYR A 206 12.22 6.70 -0.78
N THR A 207 11.94 7.28 -1.96
CA THR A 207 10.84 6.81 -2.83
C THR A 207 11.09 5.39 -3.34
N THR A 208 10.13 4.52 -3.15
CA THR A 208 10.17 3.11 -3.58
C THR A 208 9.31 2.81 -4.80
N GLY A 209 8.41 3.73 -5.19
CA GLY A 209 7.58 3.56 -6.38
C GLY A 209 6.37 4.49 -6.40
N GLY A 210 5.42 4.15 -7.27
CA GLY A 210 4.16 4.88 -7.35
C GLY A 210 3.59 4.99 -8.76
N LYS A 211 2.51 5.77 -8.90
CA LYS A 211 1.82 6.00 -10.16
C LYS A 211 1.20 7.39 -10.19
N THR A 212 1.39 8.10 -11.29
CA THR A 212 0.77 9.41 -11.57
C THR A 212 -0.51 9.24 -12.37
N GLY A 213 -1.49 10.11 -12.16
CA GLY A 213 -2.70 10.20 -12.97
C GLY A 213 -3.10 11.64 -13.25
N TYR A 214 -3.79 11.84 -14.37
CA TYR A 214 -4.42 13.11 -14.73
C TYR A 214 -5.51 12.88 -15.77
N THR A 215 -6.66 13.46 -15.54
CA THR A 215 -7.70 13.73 -16.53
C THR A 215 -8.28 15.11 -16.26
N LYS A 216 -9.12 15.61 -17.17
CA LYS A 216 -9.83 16.88 -16.95
C LYS A 216 -10.79 16.81 -15.76
N ILE A 217 -11.38 15.64 -15.49
CA ILE A 217 -12.33 15.40 -14.39
C ILE A 217 -11.60 15.17 -13.07
N ALA A 218 -10.70 14.17 -13.03
CA ALA A 218 -9.98 13.80 -11.82
C ALA A 218 -8.98 14.85 -11.36
N LYS A 219 -8.50 15.73 -12.27
CA LYS A 219 -7.32 16.58 -12.07
C LYS A 219 -6.10 15.73 -11.79
N ARG A 220 -5.06 16.26 -11.12
CA ARG A 220 -3.86 15.49 -10.79
C ARG A 220 -4.17 14.53 -9.64
N THR A 221 -3.78 13.29 -9.82
CA THR A 221 -3.82 12.23 -8.80
C THR A 221 -2.45 11.58 -8.71
N LEU A 222 -2.03 11.26 -7.51
CA LEU A 222 -0.73 10.64 -7.27
C LEU A 222 -0.83 9.57 -6.20
N VAL A 223 -0.17 8.46 -6.43
CA VAL A 223 0.17 7.46 -5.41
C VAL A 223 1.67 7.34 -5.39
N THR A 224 2.28 7.42 -4.21
CA THR A 224 3.71 7.11 -4.04
C THR A 224 3.95 6.29 -2.79
N THR A 225 5.04 5.55 -2.80
CA THR A 225 5.52 4.79 -1.64
C THR A 225 6.93 5.22 -1.31
N ALA A 226 7.25 5.23 -0.02
CA ALA A 226 8.57 5.53 0.49
C ALA A 226 8.94 4.60 1.64
N SER A 227 10.25 4.38 1.84
CA SER A 227 10.74 3.52 2.93
C SER A 227 12.01 4.11 3.51
N LYS A 228 12.06 4.24 4.85
CA LYS A 228 13.22 4.69 5.60
C LYS A 228 13.25 3.97 6.95
N ASP A 229 14.38 3.38 7.33
CA ASP A 229 14.62 2.75 8.64
C ASP A 229 13.52 1.74 9.08
N GLY A 230 12.97 1.00 8.09
CA GLY A 230 11.91 0.02 8.33
C GLY A 230 10.50 0.62 8.45
N VAL A 231 10.34 1.93 8.33
CA VAL A 231 9.03 2.59 8.18
C VAL A 231 8.66 2.58 6.71
N ASN A 232 7.58 1.89 6.34
CA ASN A 232 7.11 1.71 4.98
C ASN A 232 5.78 2.44 4.78
N LEU A 233 5.75 3.42 3.88
CA LEU A 233 4.64 4.35 3.75
C LEU A 233 4.04 4.35 2.34
N VAL A 234 2.74 4.58 2.27
CA VAL A 234 2.01 4.96 1.06
C VAL A 234 1.33 6.29 1.27
N SER A 235 1.49 7.18 0.30
CA SER A 235 0.78 8.45 0.20
C SER A 235 -0.11 8.44 -1.04
N VAL A 236 -1.34 8.91 -0.90
CA VAL A 236 -2.28 9.10 -2.01
C VAL A 236 -2.87 10.49 -1.92
N THR A 237 -2.82 11.24 -3.04
CA THR A 237 -3.54 12.51 -3.18
C THR A 237 -4.45 12.48 -4.40
N LEU A 238 -5.67 13.02 -4.25
CA LEU A 238 -6.68 13.16 -5.29
C LEU A 238 -7.05 14.63 -5.45
N ASN A 239 -7.06 15.12 -6.70
CA ASN A 239 -7.26 16.51 -7.07
C ASN A 239 -6.29 17.43 -6.30
N ASP A 240 -5.00 17.30 -6.63
CA ASP A 240 -3.90 17.98 -5.96
C ASP A 240 -2.97 18.65 -6.97
N GLY A 241 -2.93 19.97 -6.96
CA GLY A 241 -2.06 20.77 -7.85
C GLY A 241 -0.58 20.72 -7.48
N ASN A 242 -0.26 20.38 -6.22
CA ASN A 242 1.09 20.38 -5.65
C ASN A 242 1.58 18.97 -5.25
N ASP A 243 1.01 17.94 -5.85
CA ASP A 243 1.07 16.53 -5.45
C ASP A 243 2.47 16.01 -5.06
N PHE A 244 3.53 16.34 -5.80
CA PHE A 244 4.88 15.87 -5.49
C PHE A 244 5.43 16.48 -4.20
N ASN A 245 5.21 17.77 -3.95
CA ASN A 245 5.67 18.42 -2.71
C ASN A 245 4.84 17.95 -1.52
N ASP A 246 3.52 17.86 -1.68
CA ASP A 246 2.62 17.39 -0.63
C ASP A 246 2.98 15.96 -0.20
N HIS A 247 3.35 15.08 -1.14
CA HIS A 247 3.83 13.72 -0.81
C HIS A 247 5.17 13.72 -0.07
N MET A 248 6.14 14.58 -0.48
CA MET A 248 7.40 14.70 0.25
C MET A 248 7.18 15.22 1.67
N GLU A 249 6.32 16.22 1.84
CA GLU A 249 5.99 16.78 3.16
C GLU A 249 5.34 15.73 4.08
N MET A 250 4.38 14.95 3.56
CA MET A 250 3.78 13.85 4.30
C MET A 250 4.82 12.79 4.72
N PHE A 251 5.74 12.41 3.83
CA PHE A 251 6.78 11.44 4.16
C PHE A 251 7.76 11.98 5.20
N GLU A 252 8.24 13.23 5.07
CA GLU A 252 9.14 13.85 6.05
C GLU A 252 8.48 13.96 7.42
N TYR A 253 7.19 14.34 7.47
CA TYR A 253 6.42 14.36 8.70
C TYR A 253 6.43 12.99 9.40
N ALA A 254 6.13 11.91 8.65
CA ALA A 254 6.10 10.59 9.26
C ALA A 254 7.49 10.08 9.65
N PHE A 255 8.51 10.28 8.80
CA PHE A 255 9.87 9.82 9.09
C PHE A 255 10.56 10.60 10.22
N SER A 256 10.11 11.83 10.54
CA SER A 256 10.60 12.56 11.70
C SER A 256 10.04 12.02 13.02
N ASP A 257 8.76 11.63 13.02
CA ASP A 257 8.02 11.38 14.26
C ASP A 257 7.84 9.88 14.55
N TYR A 258 7.79 9.03 13.51
CA TYR A 258 7.51 7.60 13.65
C TYR A 258 8.75 6.74 13.46
N LYS A 259 8.89 5.74 14.32
CA LYS A 259 9.93 4.70 14.25
C LYS A 259 9.29 3.32 14.24
N ASN A 260 9.91 2.35 13.57
CA ASN A 260 9.43 0.97 13.56
C ASN A 260 9.96 0.20 14.78
N TYR A 261 9.05 -0.25 15.65
CA TYR A 261 9.35 -1.00 16.85
C TYR A 261 8.96 -2.47 16.70
N ASN A 262 9.90 -3.38 16.96
CA ASN A 262 9.60 -4.82 17.05
C ASN A 262 8.99 -5.11 18.43
N ILE A 263 7.67 -5.30 18.49
CA ILE A 263 6.88 -5.43 19.74
C ILE A 263 6.80 -6.88 20.18
N LEU A 264 6.55 -7.80 19.25
CA LEU A 264 6.57 -9.25 19.50
C LEU A 264 7.65 -9.89 18.64
N LYS A 265 8.52 -10.68 19.26
CA LYS A 265 9.55 -11.44 18.58
C LYS A 265 9.16 -12.91 18.54
N LYS A 266 9.09 -13.48 17.33
CA LYS A 266 8.82 -14.91 17.15
C LYS A 266 9.77 -15.78 17.97
N GLY A 267 9.25 -16.85 18.57
CA GLY A 267 10.04 -17.77 19.42
C GLY A 267 9.44 -17.93 20.80
N THR A 268 10.24 -18.36 21.76
CA THR A 268 9.82 -18.57 23.14
C THR A 268 9.39 -17.27 23.80
N ILE A 269 8.27 -17.33 24.53
CA ILE A 269 7.78 -16.22 25.36
C ILE A 269 7.76 -16.65 26.82
N ASN A 270 8.11 -15.71 27.70
CA ASN A 270 7.99 -15.87 29.15
C ASN A 270 6.80 -15.03 29.61
N ILE A 271 5.82 -15.68 30.24
CA ILE A 271 4.66 -15.01 30.79
C ILE A 271 4.83 -15.02 32.31
N TYR A 272 4.95 -13.83 32.91
CA TYR A 272 5.01 -13.70 34.36
C TYR A 272 3.73 -14.26 34.96
N ASP A 273 3.84 -15.02 36.06
CA ASP A 273 2.76 -15.68 36.81
C ASP A 273 2.01 -16.80 36.05
N GLU A 274 2.45 -17.23 34.86
CA GLU A 274 1.87 -18.40 34.19
C GLU A 274 2.57 -19.69 34.68
N ASN A 275 1.99 -20.30 35.74
CA ASN A 275 2.52 -21.54 36.34
C ASN A 275 1.81 -22.82 35.87
N TYR A 276 0.65 -22.70 35.18
CA TYR A 276 -0.12 -23.86 34.75
C TYR A 276 0.65 -24.75 33.76
N TYR A 277 1.40 -24.11 32.87
CA TYR A 277 2.20 -24.78 31.85
C TYR A 277 3.71 -24.78 32.16
N LYS A 278 4.10 -24.78 33.45
CA LYS A 278 5.51 -24.74 33.90
C LYS A 278 6.44 -25.81 33.29
N ASN A 279 5.87 -26.98 32.90
CA ASN A 279 6.61 -28.08 32.27
C ASN A 279 6.69 -28.00 30.75
N TYR A 280 6.21 -26.93 30.16
CA TYR A 280 6.18 -26.71 28.74
C TYR A 280 6.87 -25.38 28.37
N ILE A 281 7.17 -25.23 27.10
CA ILE A 281 7.65 -23.97 26.54
C ILE A 281 6.51 -23.33 25.75
N LEU A 282 6.19 -22.09 26.07
CA LEU A 282 5.22 -21.28 25.33
C LEU A 282 5.95 -20.51 24.23
N TYR A 283 5.36 -20.41 23.04
CA TYR A 283 5.97 -19.71 21.92
C TYR A 283 4.93 -19.10 20.98
N ILE A 284 5.37 -18.10 20.22
CA ILE A 284 4.63 -17.48 19.12
C ILE A 284 5.31 -17.75 17.78
N LYS A 285 4.54 -17.84 16.71
CA LYS A 285 5.02 -18.18 15.37
C LYS A 285 5.48 -16.98 14.56
N ASN A 286 4.90 -15.81 14.81
CA ASN A 286 5.18 -14.61 14.03
C ASN A 286 5.71 -13.49 14.92
N SER A 287 6.61 -12.67 14.36
CA SER A 287 6.98 -11.38 14.94
C SER A 287 5.94 -10.33 14.55
N PHE A 288 5.77 -9.32 15.39
CA PHE A 288 4.93 -8.16 15.09
C PHE A 288 5.71 -6.88 15.35
N SER A 289 5.81 -6.05 14.30
CA SER A 289 6.38 -4.71 14.37
C SER A 289 5.29 -3.68 14.08
N TYR A 290 5.39 -2.51 14.70
CA TYR A 290 4.45 -1.43 14.51
C TYR A 290 5.16 -0.09 14.57
N ILE A 291 4.74 0.86 13.72
CA ILE A 291 5.30 2.21 13.76
C ILE A 291 4.63 3.00 14.89
N LEU A 292 5.45 3.69 15.69
CA LEU A 292 5.01 4.47 16.84
C LEU A 292 5.83 5.75 16.94
N THR A 293 5.24 6.80 17.52
CA THR A 293 6.00 7.91 18.05
C THR A 293 6.70 7.51 19.36
N ASP A 294 7.67 8.30 19.81
CA ASP A 294 8.37 8.01 21.06
C ASP A 294 7.40 8.04 22.27
N ASP A 295 6.42 8.94 22.28
CA ASP A 295 5.40 9.03 23.34
C ASP A 295 4.46 7.80 23.33
N GLU A 296 4.09 7.31 22.17
CA GLU A 296 3.21 6.16 22.04
C GLU A 296 3.87 4.84 22.44
N LYS A 297 5.19 4.74 22.29
CA LYS A 297 5.95 3.55 22.67
C LYS A 297 5.73 3.18 24.13
N ASP A 298 5.66 4.16 25.02
CA ASP A 298 5.45 3.95 26.46
C ASP A 298 4.01 3.50 26.78
N SER A 299 3.08 3.69 25.84
CA SER A 299 1.68 3.26 25.95
C SER A 299 1.43 1.85 25.41
N ILE A 300 2.48 1.14 24.93
CA ILE A 300 2.36 -0.25 24.47
C ILE A 300 2.31 -1.20 25.64
N SER A 301 1.36 -2.12 25.60
CA SER A 301 1.26 -3.22 26.56
C SER A 301 0.91 -4.53 25.86
N ILE A 302 1.34 -5.65 26.45
CA ILE A 302 1.02 -7.00 25.96
C ILE A 302 0.23 -7.71 27.04
N LYS A 303 -1.02 -8.10 26.71
CA LYS A 303 -1.89 -8.87 27.59
C LYS A 303 -1.99 -10.30 27.07
N TYR A 304 -1.60 -11.24 27.90
CA TYR A 304 -1.72 -12.68 27.57
C TYR A 304 -3.04 -13.25 28.07
N LYS A 305 -3.76 -13.98 27.21
CA LYS A 305 -4.95 -14.73 27.54
C LYS A 305 -4.67 -16.21 27.34
N ILE A 306 -4.48 -16.94 28.43
CA ILE A 306 -4.14 -18.37 28.41
C ILE A 306 -5.37 -19.21 28.75
N LYS A 307 -5.66 -20.21 27.93
CA LYS A 307 -6.71 -21.20 28.14
C LYS A 307 -6.10 -22.38 28.93
N LYS A 308 -6.59 -22.68 30.12
CA LYS A 308 -6.15 -23.85 30.91
C LYS A 308 -6.81 -25.12 30.38
N LYS A 309 -6.00 -26.00 29.78
CA LYS A 309 -6.44 -27.31 29.24
C LYS A 309 -5.78 -28.42 30.01
N THR A 310 -6.52 -29.43 30.40
CA THR A 310 -6.03 -30.58 31.19
C THR A 310 -5.12 -31.51 30.38
N LYS A 311 -5.30 -31.57 29.06
CA LYS A 311 -4.45 -32.32 28.12
C LYS A 311 -4.08 -31.41 26.98
N VAL A 312 -2.80 -31.33 26.66
CA VAL A 312 -2.28 -30.55 25.55
C VAL A 312 -1.30 -31.37 24.73
N LYS A 313 -1.23 -31.09 23.43
CA LYS A 313 -0.26 -31.69 22.51
C LYS A 313 0.77 -30.65 22.06
N PRO A 314 2.02 -31.03 21.81
CA PRO A 314 3.00 -30.13 21.19
C PRO A 314 2.45 -29.52 19.91
N GLY A 315 2.64 -28.20 19.74
CA GLY A 315 2.10 -27.44 18.60
C GLY A 315 0.66 -26.96 18.76
N GLU A 316 -0.03 -27.32 19.86
CA GLU A 316 -1.39 -26.88 20.12
C GLU A 316 -1.43 -25.41 20.53
N GLU A 317 -2.48 -24.70 20.06
CA GLU A 317 -2.79 -23.35 20.49
C GLU A 317 -3.44 -23.36 21.87
N ILE A 318 -2.88 -22.55 22.77
CA ILE A 318 -3.33 -22.45 24.15
C ILE A 318 -3.72 -21.04 24.59
N GLY A 319 -3.67 -20.07 23.70
CA GLY A 319 -4.01 -18.69 24.05
C GLY A 319 -3.62 -17.67 23.01
N GLU A 320 -3.73 -16.41 23.40
CA GLU A 320 -3.44 -15.24 22.56
C GLU A 320 -2.59 -14.22 23.32
N ALA A 321 -1.65 -13.60 22.63
CA ALA A 321 -0.98 -12.37 23.02
C ALA A 321 -1.69 -11.19 22.35
N LEU A 322 -2.28 -10.30 23.13
CA LEU A 322 -2.97 -9.09 22.68
C LEU A 322 -2.03 -7.91 22.83
N VAL A 323 -1.57 -7.35 21.74
CA VAL A 323 -0.80 -6.10 21.76
C VAL A 323 -1.78 -4.93 21.78
N LYS A 324 -1.61 -4.03 22.74
CA LYS A 324 -2.44 -2.84 22.90
C LYS A 324 -1.60 -1.58 22.82
N LEU A 325 -2.17 -0.56 22.21
CA LEU A 325 -1.73 0.82 22.27
C LEU A 325 -2.79 1.59 23.08
N GLY A 326 -2.46 1.96 24.31
CA GLY A 326 -3.45 2.39 25.29
C GLY A 326 -4.53 1.30 25.48
N ASP A 327 -5.79 1.65 25.31
CA ASP A 327 -6.91 0.72 25.42
C ASP A 327 -7.22 -0.07 24.13
N LYS A 328 -6.70 0.37 22.99
CA LYS A 328 -6.97 -0.23 21.68
C LYS A 328 -6.09 -1.45 21.43
N THR A 329 -6.70 -2.61 21.15
CA THR A 329 -5.94 -3.78 20.63
C THR A 329 -5.56 -3.52 19.18
N ILE A 330 -4.25 -3.50 18.89
CA ILE A 330 -3.68 -3.27 17.55
C ILE A 330 -3.22 -4.55 16.88
N HIS A 331 -2.95 -5.63 17.66
CA HIS A 331 -2.58 -6.94 17.10
C HIS A 331 -2.95 -8.07 18.06
N LYS A 332 -3.17 -9.27 17.47
CA LYS A 332 -3.35 -10.52 18.19
C LYS A 332 -2.45 -11.58 17.58
N GLU A 333 -1.69 -12.27 18.40
CA GLU A 333 -0.83 -13.37 17.99
C GLU A 333 -1.15 -14.61 18.80
N ASN A 334 -1.30 -15.75 18.14
CA ASN A 334 -1.62 -17.01 18.81
C ASN A 334 -0.43 -17.56 19.59
N ILE A 335 -0.68 -18.09 20.79
CA ILE A 335 0.32 -18.71 21.66
C ILE A 335 0.19 -20.23 21.55
N TYR A 336 1.30 -20.88 21.31
CA TYR A 336 1.44 -22.32 21.14
C TYR A 336 2.31 -22.92 22.25
N ILE A 337 2.21 -24.23 22.41
CA ILE A 337 2.92 -25.00 23.42
C ILE A 337 3.84 -26.04 22.78
N LYS A 338 5.01 -26.29 23.37
CA LYS A 338 5.88 -27.42 23.04
C LYS A 338 6.47 -28.02 24.32
N SER A 339 6.86 -29.31 24.27
CA SER A 339 7.50 -29.98 25.38
C SER A 339 8.84 -29.30 25.71
N LYS A 340 9.21 -29.25 26.98
CA LYS A 340 10.59 -29.02 27.39
C LYS A 340 11.38 -30.28 27.00
N SER A 341 12.37 -30.16 26.15
CA SER A 341 13.35 -31.22 25.84
C SER A 341 14.22 -31.45 27.03
#